data_36a8201901b8d5a6c42c31b6152deec7
#
_entry.id   36a8201901b8d5a6c42c31b6152deec7
#
_cell.length_a   1.000
_cell.length_b   1.000
_cell.length_c   1.000
_cell.angle_alpha   90.00
_cell.angle_beta   90.00
_cell.angle_gamma   90.00
#
_symmetry.space_group_name_H-M   'P 1'
#
loop_
_entity.id
_entity.type
_entity.pdbx_description
1 polymer ?
#
loop_
_entity_poly.entity_id
_entity_poly.type
_entity_poly.pdbx_seq_one_letter_code
_entity_poly.pdbx_strand_id
1 'polypeptide(L)'
;MHEYEHTQPGTFMRAMTGLWVVIFVVGSVVMLALGGQEVAGAVIPGIVMLAVFTAIIVALFHSLTVRISRSDIALSFGVGLIRKRFPIGDIRSVRTVRNRWYNGWGIRKIRGGWLYNVSGFDAIEIQLKNERKYRIGTDQPKKLFAAVESALAGSS
;
A
#
# COMPACT_ATOMS: atom_id res chain seq x y z
N MET A 1 -3.28 24.79 0.21
CA MET A 1 -2.50 24.42 1.41
C MET A 1 -3.05 23.08 1.90
N HIS A 2 -2.22 22.03 2.08
CA HIS A 2 -2.69 20.76 2.62
C HIS A 2 -2.85 20.91 4.13
N GLU A 3 -3.99 20.50 4.68
CA GLU A 3 -4.27 20.53 6.12
C GLU A 3 -3.64 19.34 6.85
N TYR A 4 -3.38 18.25 6.13
CA TYR A 4 -2.74 17.05 6.66
C TYR A 4 -1.95 16.36 5.55
N GLU A 5 -0.72 15.96 5.86
CA GLU A 5 0.09 15.09 5.01
C GLU A 5 0.85 14.10 5.88
N HIS A 6 0.72 12.82 5.56
CA HIS A 6 1.45 11.75 6.25
C HIS A 6 1.85 10.65 5.28
N THR A 7 3.09 10.19 5.42
CA THR A 7 3.63 9.06 4.65
C THR A 7 3.91 7.89 5.58
N GLN A 8 3.15 6.82 5.41
CA GLN A 8 3.35 5.56 6.11
C GLN A 8 4.38 4.71 5.36
N PRO A 9 5.48 4.26 6.01
CA PRO A 9 6.42 3.33 5.38
C PRO A 9 5.79 1.94 5.23
N GLY A 10 6.05 1.29 4.09
CA GLY A 10 5.61 -0.07 3.79
C GLY A 10 6.51 -1.13 4.43
N THR A 11 6.71 -1.08 5.75
CA THR A 11 7.64 -1.96 6.48
C THR A 11 7.34 -3.44 6.27
N PHE A 12 6.06 -3.82 6.29
CA PHE A 12 5.66 -5.20 6.03
C PHE A 12 6.00 -5.65 4.60
N MET A 13 5.70 -4.81 3.61
CA MET A 13 6.01 -5.12 2.21
C MET A 13 7.52 -5.26 2.00
N ARG A 14 8.32 -4.39 2.61
CA ARG A 14 9.79 -4.46 2.55
C ARG A 14 10.32 -5.74 3.19
N ALA A 15 9.82 -6.11 4.38
CA ALA A 15 10.24 -7.32 5.08
C ALA A 15 9.91 -8.58 4.27
N MET A 16 8.69 -8.68 3.73
CA MET A 16 8.27 -9.81 2.89
C MET A 16 9.10 -9.90 1.61
N THR A 17 9.31 -8.77 0.93
CA THR A 17 10.13 -8.72 -0.28
C THR A 17 11.57 -9.14 0.02
N GLY A 18 12.16 -8.65 1.13
CA GLY A 18 13.50 -9.04 1.56
C GLY A 18 13.61 -10.54 1.84
N LEU A 19 12.63 -11.13 2.54
CA LEU A 19 12.58 -12.56 2.81
C LEU A 19 12.54 -13.40 1.51
N TRP A 20 11.68 -13.00 0.55
CA TRP A 20 11.61 -13.67 -0.75
C TRP A 20 12.91 -13.59 -1.54
N VAL A 21 13.59 -12.44 -1.52
CA VAL A 21 14.90 -12.26 -2.16
C VAL A 21 15.93 -13.21 -1.53
N VAL A 22 15.99 -13.29 -0.20
CA VAL A 22 16.92 -14.20 0.50
C VAL A 22 16.65 -15.66 0.11
N ILE A 23 15.39 -16.12 0.17
CA ILE A 23 15.02 -17.50 -0.19
C ILE A 23 15.43 -17.80 -1.64
N PHE A 24 15.18 -16.86 -2.56
CA PHE A 24 15.52 -17.07 -3.97
C PHE A 24 17.03 -17.07 -4.21
N VAL A 25 17.78 -16.18 -3.57
CA VAL A 25 19.25 -16.14 -3.69
C VAL A 25 19.85 -17.44 -3.16
N VAL A 26 19.43 -17.88 -1.97
CA VAL A 26 19.92 -19.15 -1.39
C VAL A 26 19.57 -20.33 -2.29
N GLY A 27 18.34 -20.40 -2.78
CA GLY A 27 17.92 -21.44 -3.72
C GLY A 27 18.74 -21.41 -5.02
N SER A 28 19.02 -20.24 -5.57
CA SER A 28 19.82 -20.07 -6.78
C SER A 28 21.28 -20.53 -6.56
N VAL A 29 21.89 -20.20 -5.42
CA VAL A 29 23.25 -20.64 -5.06
C VAL A 29 23.31 -22.17 -4.94
N VAL A 30 22.34 -22.76 -4.26
CA VAL A 30 22.25 -24.24 -4.14
C VAL A 30 22.10 -24.89 -5.52
N MET A 31 21.21 -24.36 -6.37
CA MET A 31 21.02 -24.88 -7.72
C MET A 31 22.30 -24.78 -8.57
N LEU A 32 23.02 -23.67 -8.50
CA LEU A 32 24.31 -23.50 -9.21
C LEU A 32 25.40 -24.44 -8.67
N ALA A 33 25.44 -24.66 -7.36
CA ALA A 33 26.41 -25.56 -6.75
C ALA A 33 26.20 -27.03 -7.11
N LEU A 34 24.93 -27.45 -7.30
CA LEU A 34 24.57 -28.85 -7.58
C LEU A 34 24.40 -29.15 -9.08
N GLY A 35 24.03 -28.16 -9.90
CA GLY A 35 23.56 -28.34 -11.27
C GLY A 35 24.55 -28.03 -12.39
N GLY A 36 25.75 -27.52 -12.07
CA GLY A 36 26.77 -27.22 -13.08
C GLY A 36 26.39 -26.13 -14.09
N GLN A 37 27.07 -26.13 -15.23
CA GLN A 37 26.92 -25.06 -16.25
C GLN A 37 25.59 -25.04 -16.96
N GLU A 38 24.92 -26.17 -17.13
CA GLU A 38 23.62 -26.25 -17.79
C GLU A 38 22.55 -25.50 -16.99
N VAL A 39 22.62 -25.58 -15.67
CA VAL A 39 21.69 -24.88 -14.76
C VAL A 39 21.93 -23.38 -14.74
N ALA A 40 23.17 -22.94 -14.93
CA ALA A 40 23.51 -21.50 -14.94
C ALA A 40 22.75 -20.72 -16.02
N GLY A 41 22.54 -21.32 -17.20
CA GLY A 41 21.79 -20.72 -18.30
C GLY A 41 20.34 -20.37 -17.94
N ALA A 42 19.71 -21.12 -17.05
CA ALA A 42 18.35 -20.87 -16.58
C ALA A 42 18.31 -19.99 -15.31
N VAL A 43 19.26 -20.16 -14.39
CA VAL A 43 19.29 -19.47 -13.10
C VAL A 43 19.60 -17.98 -13.25
N ILE A 44 20.55 -17.62 -14.11
CA ILE A 44 20.93 -16.20 -14.29
C ILE A 44 19.77 -15.33 -14.81
N PRO A 45 19.05 -15.70 -15.89
CA PRO A 45 17.85 -14.96 -16.29
C PRO A 45 16.79 -14.88 -15.20
N GLY A 46 16.62 -15.96 -14.43
CA GLY A 46 15.70 -15.98 -13.28
C GLY A 46 16.05 -14.94 -12.21
N ILE A 47 17.33 -14.82 -11.87
CA ILE A 47 17.83 -13.82 -10.91
C ILE A 47 17.55 -12.40 -11.43
N VAL A 48 17.86 -12.12 -12.71
CA VAL A 48 17.62 -10.81 -13.33
C VAL A 48 16.13 -10.48 -13.31
N MET A 49 15.27 -11.41 -13.72
CA MET A 49 13.82 -11.22 -13.71
C MET A 49 13.29 -10.93 -12.29
N LEU A 50 13.75 -11.68 -11.28
CA LEU A 50 13.37 -11.43 -9.89
C LEU A 50 13.85 -10.05 -9.42
N ALA A 51 15.08 -9.66 -9.73
CA ALA A 51 15.61 -8.35 -9.34
C ALA A 51 14.75 -7.22 -9.92
N VAL A 52 14.39 -7.29 -11.20
CA VAL A 52 13.52 -6.32 -11.86
C VAL A 52 12.13 -6.31 -11.21
N PHE A 53 11.52 -7.48 -11.01
CA PHE A 53 10.19 -7.58 -10.37
C PHE A 53 10.21 -7.03 -8.95
N THR A 54 11.24 -7.36 -8.17
CA THR A 54 11.43 -6.84 -6.82
C THR A 54 11.56 -5.32 -6.81
N ALA A 55 12.36 -4.76 -7.70
CA ALA A 55 12.53 -3.32 -7.84
C ALA A 55 11.20 -2.62 -8.14
N ILE A 56 10.38 -3.19 -9.02
CA ILE A 56 9.04 -2.66 -9.35
C ILE A 56 8.14 -2.70 -8.12
N ILE A 57 8.05 -3.83 -7.42
CA ILE A 57 7.19 -3.97 -6.23
C ILE A 57 7.61 -3.00 -5.13
N VAL A 58 8.91 -2.88 -4.87
CA VAL A 58 9.43 -1.92 -3.89
C VAL A 58 9.10 -0.49 -4.32
N ALA A 59 9.37 -0.11 -5.56
CA ALA A 59 9.07 1.23 -6.08
C ALA A 59 7.57 1.58 -5.93
N LEU A 60 6.68 0.63 -6.15
CA LEU A 60 5.23 0.87 -6.09
C LEU A 60 4.68 0.87 -4.66
N PHE A 61 5.20 0.04 -3.76
CA PHE A 61 4.57 -0.22 -2.46
C PHE A 61 5.46 0.06 -1.23
N HIS A 62 6.61 0.73 -1.40
CA HIS A 62 7.49 1.06 -0.27
C HIS A 62 6.88 2.06 0.71
N SER A 63 5.86 2.81 0.30
CA SER A 63 5.17 3.80 1.13
C SER A 63 3.75 4.10 0.64
N LEU A 64 2.93 4.63 1.53
CA LEU A 64 1.62 5.21 1.24
C LEU A 64 1.57 6.62 1.82
N THR A 65 1.46 7.60 0.94
CA THR A 65 1.26 9.01 1.33
C THR A 65 -0.20 9.37 1.22
N VAL A 66 -0.75 9.91 2.30
CA VAL A 66 -2.11 10.44 2.37
C VAL A 66 -2.02 11.96 2.55
N ARG A 67 -2.66 12.70 1.66
CA ARG A 67 -2.79 14.15 1.72
C ARG A 67 -4.25 14.51 1.82
N ILE A 68 -4.59 15.39 2.73
CA ILE A 68 -5.93 15.94 2.89
C ILE A 68 -5.87 17.44 2.61
N SER A 69 -6.73 17.89 1.73
CA SER A 69 -7.00 19.28 1.45
C SER A 69 -8.48 19.58 1.76
N ARG A 70 -8.90 20.85 1.65
CA ARG A 70 -10.30 21.21 1.79
C ARG A 70 -11.20 20.62 0.69
N SER A 71 -10.62 20.23 -0.44
CA SER A 71 -11.36 19.72 -1.60
C SER A 71 -11.34 18.19 -1.72
N ASP A 72 -10.23 17.56 -1.34
CA ASP A 72 -10.03 16.12 -1.59
C ASP A 72 -9.12 15.43 -0.59
N ILE A 73 -9.26 14.09 -0.54
CA ILE A 73 -8.28 13.17 0.03
C ILE A 73 -7.51 12.55 -1.12
N ALA A 74 -6.20 12.76 -1.18
CA ALA A 74 -5.33 12.21 -2.18
C ALA A 74 -4.43 11.11 -1.60
N LEU A 75 -4.43 9.94 -2.24
CA LEU A 75 -3.55 8.82 -1.94
C LEU A 75 -2.47 8.71 -3.01
N SER A 76 -1.24 8.42 -2.59
CA SER A 76 -0.12 8.17 -3.50
C SER A 76 0.74 7.03 -2.96
N PHE A 77 0.99 6.02 -3.80
CA PHE A 77 1.81 4.87 -3.46
C PHE A 77 3.22 5.03 -4.00
N GLY A 78 4.21 4.65 -3.18
CA GLY A 78 5.60 4.59 -3.54
C GLY A 78 6.10 5.86 -4.22
N VAL A 79 6.65 5.71 -5.42
CA VAL A 79 7.13 6.83 -6.26
C VAL A 79 6.01 7.67 -6.88
N GLY A 80 4.75 7.41 -6.54
CA GLY A 80 3.61 8.22 -6.99
C GLY A 80 3.01 7.82 -8.34
N LEU A 81 3.33 6.64 -8.85
CA LEU A 81 2.69 6.11 -10.07
C LEU A 81 1.24 5.73 -9.85
N ILE A 82 0.92 5.17 -8.69
CA ILE A 82 -0.44 4.82 -8.33
C ILE A 82 -1.00 5.91 -7.43
N ARG A 83 -2.03 6.61 -7.92
CA ARG A 83 -2.70 7.70 -7.22
C ARG A 83 -4.21 7.50 -7.21
N LYS A 84 -4.86 7.89 -6.12
CA LYS A 84 -6.32 7.92 -6.02
C LYS A 84 -6.75 9.19 -5.28
N ARG A 85 -7.83 9.81 -5.74
CA ARG A 85 -8.42 11.00 -5.09
C ARG A 85 -9.88 10.75 -4.77
N PHE A 86 -10.31 11.30 -3.65
CA PHE A 86 -11.69 11.25 -3.17
C PHE A 86 -12.11 12.68 -2.84
N PRO A 87 -13.02 13.28 -3.62
CA PRO A 87 -13.58 14.60 -3.28
C PRO A 87 -14.23 14.56 -1.90
N ILE A 88 -13.96 15.56 -1.06
CA ILE A 88 -14.55 15.67 0.29
C ILE A 88 -16.07 15.70 0.20
N GLY A 89 -16.61 16.45 -0.77
CA GLY A 89 -18.06 16.56 -0.99
C GLY A 89 -18.77 15.25 -1.33
N ASP A 90 -18.04 14.22 -1.76
CA ASP A 90 -18.62 12.89 -2.06
C ASP A 90 -18.59 11.96 -0.85
N ILE A 91 -17.93 12.34 0.23
CA ILE A 91 -17.80 11.51 1.42
C ILE A 91 -19.03 11.70 2.29
N ARG A 92 -19.70 10.60 2.62
CA ARG A 92 -20.85 10.55 3.51
C ARG A 92 -20.46 10.40 4.97
N SER A 93 -19.46 9.55 5.23
CA SER A 93 -19.01 9.27 6.59
C SER A 93 -17.59 8.72 6.61
N VAL A 94 -16.94 8.90 7.74
CA VAL A 94 -15.62 8.33 8.04
C VAL A 94 -15.67 7.60 9.38
N ARG A 95 -14.90 6.51 9.52
CA ARG A 95 -14.72 5.79 10.79
C ARG A 95 -13.36 5.14 10.86
N THR A 96 -12.85 4.95 12.05
CA THR A 96 -11.68 4.13 12.29
C THR A 96 -12.04 2.66 12.23
N VAL A 97 -11.21 1.84 11.60
CA VAL A 97 -11.41 0.40 11.47
C VAL A 97 -10.07 -0.32 11.64
N ARG A 98 -10.15 -1.60 12.02
CA ARG A 98 -8.98 -2.47 12.02
C ARG A 98 -9.17 -3.58 11.00
N ASN A 99 -8.21 -3.69 10.08
CA ASN A 99 -8.21 -4.73 9.07
C ASN A 99 -7.87 -6.08 9.69
N ARG A 100 -8.47 -7.14 9.18
CA ARG A 100 -8.09 -8.50 9.55
C ARG A 100 -6.88 -8.93 8.74
N TRP A 101 -6.05 -9.82 9.28
CA TRP A 101 -4.83 -10.30 8.63
C TRP A 101 -5.05 -10.85 7.22
N TYR A 102 -6.18 -11.51 6.95
CA TYR A 102 -6.52 -12.08 5.65
C TYR A 102 -6.90 -11.03 4.59
N ASN A 103 -7.17 -9.79 4.96
CA ASN A 103 -7.36 -8.70 3.99
C ASN A 103 -6.06 -8.36 3.27
N GLY A 104 -4.90 -8.70 3.88
CA GLY A 104 -3.58 -8.51 3.30
C GLY A 104 -3.18 -7.03 3.16
N TRP A 105 -2.14 -6.82 2.36
CA TRP A 105 -1.55 -5.51 2.07
C TRP A 105 -1.58 -5.23 0.57
N GLY A 106 -1.31 -3.98 0.18
CA GLY A 106 -1.42 -3.51 -1.20
C GLY A 106 -2.78 -2.90 -1.51
N ILE A 107 -3.17 -2.95 -2.77
CA ILE A 107 -4.47 -2.51 -3.26
C ILE A 107 -5.34 -3.75 -3.46
N ARG A 108 -6.40 -3.88 -2.66
CA ARG A 108 -7.23 -5.09 -2.67
C ARG A 108 -8.72 -4.77 -2.65
N LYS A 109 -9.50 -5.63 -3.31
CA LYS A 109 -10.95 -5.57 -3.24
C LYS A 109 -11.41 -6.17 -1.92
N ILE A 110 -12.28 -5.46 -1.20
CA ILE A 110 -12.94 -5.89 0.03
C ILE A 110 -14.47 -5.84 -0.15
N ARG A 111 -15.22 -6.37 0.80
CA ARG A 111 -16.68 -6.34 0.74
C ARG A 111 -17.19 -4.90 0.73
N GLY A 112 -17.78 -4.51 -0.41
CA GLY A 112 -18.35 -3.18 -0.63
C GLY A 112 -17.37 -2.11 -1.10
N GLY A 113 -16.10 -2.46 -1.41
CA GLY A 113 -15.14 -1.46 -1.88
C GLY A 113 -13.70 -1.93 -2.04
N TRP A 114 -12.77 -1.06 -1.71
CA TRP A 114 -11.33 -1.27 -1.89
C TRP A 114 -10.55 -0.93 -0.62
N LEU A 115 -9.47 -1.68 -0.40
CA LEU A 115 -8.46 -1.44 0.63
C LEU A 115 -7.19 -0.92 -0.04
N TYR A 116 -6.64 0.16 0.51
CA TYR A 116 -5.35 0.75 0.17
C TYR A 116 -4.46 0.71 1.42
N ASN A 117 -3.51 -0.21 1.48
CA ASN A 117 -2.68 -0.43 2.66
C ASN A 117 -1.27 -0.89 2.27
N VAL A 118 -0.24 -0.42 2.95
CA VAL A 118 1.16 -0.85 2.76
C VAL A 118 1.75 -1.53 3.99
N SER A 119 1.18 -1.27 5.17
CA SER A 119 1.68 -1.82 6.44
C SER A 119 0.62 -1.72 7.54
N GLY A 120 0.75 -2.56 8.57
CA GLY A 120 -0.13 -2.54 9.74
C GLY A 120 -1.56 -3.04 9.47
N PHE A 121 -2.41 -2.87 10.47
CA PHE A 121 -3.82 -3.31 10.45
C PHE A 121 -4.79 -2.16 10.66
N ASP A 122 -4.32 -1.02 11.15
CA ASP A 122 -5.17 0.12 11.42
C ASP A 122 -5.46 0.89 10.14
N ALA A 123 -6.68 1.39 10.01
CA ALA A 123 -7.15 2.10 8.84
C ALA A 123 -8.29 3.04 9.20
N ILE A 124 -8.59 4.00 8.31
CA ILE A 124 -9.88 4.65 8.27
C ILE A 124 -10.70 4.06 7.13
N GLU A 125 -12.01 3.96 7.32
CA GLU A 125 -12.97 3.61 6.27
C GLU A 125 -13.77 4.86 5.93
N ILE A 126 -13.69 5.30 4.68
CA ILE A 126 -14.55 6.34 4.14
C ILE A 126 -15.67 5.67 3.35
N GLN A 127 -16.90 6.14 3.55
CA GLN A 127 -18.06 5.75 2.77
C GLN A 127 -18.49 6.92 1.90
N LEU A 128 -18.57 6.70 0.60
CA LEU A 128 -19.03 7.71 -0.34
C LEU A 128 -20.58 7.74 -0.40
N LYS A 129 -21.14 8.82 -0.93
CA LYS A 129 -22.57 9.01 -1.16
C LYS A 129 -23.18 7.93 -2.07
N ASN A 130 -22.36 7.31 -2.95
CA ASN A 130 -22.75 6.18 -3.81
C ASN A 130 -22.60 4.81 -3.12
N GLU A 131 -22.54 4.77 -1.78
CA GLU A 131 -22.43 3.57 -0.92
C GLU A 131 -21.11 2.79 -1.06
N ARG A 132 -20.19 3.19 -1.93
CA ARG A 132 -18.88 2.54 -2.05
C ARG A 132 -18.02 2.86 -0.84
N LYS A 133 -17.30 1.85 -0.35
CA LYS A 133 -16.41 1.95 0.80
C LYS A 133 -14.95 1.88 0.38
N TYR A 134 -14.13 2.68 1.01
CA TYR A 134 -12.69 2.68 0.79
C TYR A 134 -11.99 2.69 2.13
N ARG A 135 -11.07 1.74 2.33
CA ARG A 135 -10.22 1.68 3.52
C ARG A 135 -8.84 2.18 3.18
N ILE A 136 -8.34 3.07 3.99
CA ILE A 136 -7.03 3.70 3.87
C ILE A 136 -6.23 3.28 5.08
N GLY A 137 -5.19 2.44 4.87
CA GLY A 137 -4.27 2.01 5.92
C GLY A 137 -3.46 3.19 6.45
N THR A 138 -3.22 3.19 7.74
CA THR A 138 -2.44 4.23 8.41
C THR A 138 -1.89 3.73 9.74
N ASP A 139 -0.72 4.21 10.11
CA ASP A 139 -0.12 4.05 11.45
C ASP A 139 -0.58 5.13 12.44
N GLN A 140 -1.34 6.15 11.94
CA GLN A 140 -1.89 7.25 12.75
C GLN A 140 -3.42 7.38 12.58
N PRO A 141 -4.22 6.34 12.93
CA PRO A 141 -5.65 6.33 12.60
C PRO A 141 -6.44 7.47 13.25
N LYS A 142 -6.09 7.86 14.48
CA LYS A 142 -6.76 8.96 15.18
C LYS A 142 -6.49 10.32 14.52
N LYS A 143 -5.24 10.58 14.10
CA LYS A 143 -4.88 11.84 13.46
C LYS A 143 -5.50 11.94 12.07
N LEU A 144 -5.43 10.86 11.29
CA LEU A 144 -6.02 10.81 9.96
C LEU A 144 -7.54 10.98 10.02
N PHE A 145 -8.21 10.32 10.99
CA PHE A 145 -9.64 10.45 11.22
C PHE A 145 -10.02 11.91 11.53
N ALA A 146 -9.34 12.54 12.50
CA ALA A 146 -9.62 13.93 12.89
C ALA A 146 -9.41 14.90 11.72
N ALA A 147 -8.37 14.69 10.89
CA ALA A 147 -8.13 15.51 9.73
C ALA A 147 -9.23 15.40 8.66
N VAL A 148 -9.77 14.18 8.44
CA VAL A 148 -10.91 13.99 7.53
C VAL A 148 -12.18 14.62 8.09
N GLU A 149 -12.46 14.47 9.40
CA GLU A 149 -13.62 15.09 10.04
C GLU A 149 -13.55 16.62 9.94
N SER A 150 -12.39 17.21 10.19
CA SER A 150 -12.19 18.67 10.06
C SER A 150 -12.46 19.14 8.62
N ALA A 151 -11.97 18.40 7.61
CA ALA A 151 -12.22 18.74 6.21
C ALA A 151 -13.70 18.60 5.83
N LEU A 152 -14.43 17.61 6.36
CA LEU A 152 -15.87 17.44 6.16
C LEU A 152 -16.66 18.60 6.79
N ALA A 153 -16.33 19.01 8.02
CA ALA A 153 -16.98 20.12 8.70
C ALA A 153 -16.77 21.48 7.98
N GLY A 154 -15.60 21.68 7.37
CA GLY A 154 -15.30 22.89 6.61
C GLY A 154 -15.89 22.94 5.20
N SER A 155 -16.51 21.87 4.73
CA SER A 155 -17.11 21.76 3.39
C SER A 155 -18.65 21.82 3.39
N SER A 156 -19.26 21.95 4.59
CA SER A 156 -20.73 22.00 4.80
C SER A 156 -21.28 23.41 4.66
#